data_b418013dab261ce9cbf6281fd475d908
#
_entry.id   b418013dab261ce9cbf6281fd475d908
#
_cell.length_a   1.000
_cell.length_b   1.000
_cell.length_c   1.000
_cell.angle_alpha   90.00
_cell.angle_beta   90.00
_cell.angle_gamma   90.00
#
_symmetry.space_group_name_H-M   'P 1'
#
loop_
_entity.id
_entity.type
_entity.pdbx_description
1 polymer ?
#
loop_
_entity_poly.entity_id
_entity_poly.type
_entity_poly.pdbx_seq_one_letter_code
_entity_poly.pdbx_strand_id
1 'polypeptide(L)'
;MEDKRIKKTKKNLKSTLIAMLNQMSFEQITITELCRQSDTSRITFYKHYNDKYALADEIFQDYLKAGMEIYERRQQQNNHRNDIVTGYCNMLDSIFEVYYGNYDFFRHTNPEENPHLAFSFYKLVLDTVEMHTDRIRRNLNLRYTPKQIAGFLCYGILGFINESHKEKVPREEILRGTREILVRVLRSESVIR
;
A
#
# COMPACT_ATOMS: atom_id res chain seq x y z
N MET A 1 15.26 16.87 15.08
CA MET A 1 15.87 16.75 13.73
C MET A 1 16.67 15.46 13.70
N GLU A 2 16.28 14.48 12.86
CA GLU A 2 16.98 13.19 12.79
C GLU A 2 18.37 13.38 12.17
N ASP A 3 19.42 12.78 12.79
CA ASP A 3 20.80 12.89 12.32
C ASP A 3 20.93 12.38 10.87
N LYS A 4 21.63 13.10 10.01
CA LYS A 4 21.90 12.74 8.61
C LYS A 4 22.48 11.33 8.47
N ARG A 5 23.27 10.87 9.45
CA ARG A 5 23.83 9.51 9.49
C ARG A 5 22.75 8.45 9.68
N ILE A 6 21.78 8.71 10.58
CA ILE A 6 20.64 7.81 10.82
C ILE A 6 19.83 7.67 9.55
N LYS A 7 19.46 8.78 8.89
CA LYS A 7 18.72 8.76 7.62
C LYS A 7 19.44 7.97 6.53
N LYS A 8 20.76 8.15 6.41
CA LYS A 8 21.57 7.41 5.44
C LYS A 8 21.55 5.92 5.73
N THR A 9 21.77 5.52 7.00
CA THR A 9 21.74 4.11 7.42
C THR A 9 20.39 3.46 7.14
N LYS A 10 19.31 4.09 7.55
CA LYS A 10 17.94 3.60 7.28
C LYS A 10 17.66 3.46 5.79
N LYS A 11 18.04 4.46 4.98
CA LYS A 11 17.91 4.40 3.53
C LYS A 11 18.67 3.22 2.93
N ASN A 12 19.92 3.00 3.34
CA ASN A 12 20.74 1.90 2.86
C ASN A 12 20.09 0.54 3.22
N LEU A 13 19.65 0.37 4.47
CA LEU A 13 18.97 -0.86 4.91
C LEU A 13 17.70 -1.14 4.10
N LYS A 14 16.86 -0.11 3.87
CA LYS A 14 15.62 -0.24 3.07
C LYS A 14 15.93 -0.61 1.62
N SER A 15 16.85 0.11 0.96
CA SER A 15 17.21 -0.19 -0.43
C SER A 15 17.86 -1.56 -0.58
N THR A 16 18.66 -1.99 0.37
CA THR A 16 19.27 -3.33 0.38
C THR A 16 18.21 -4.42 0.56
N LEU A 17 17.26 -4.23 1.48
CA LEU A 17 16.15 -5.19 1.65
C LEU A 17 15.39 -5.38 0.33
N ILE A 18 15.03 -4.29 -0.35
CA ILE A 18 14.33 -4.33 -1.63
C ILE A 18 15.17 -5.05 -2.70
N ALA A 19 16.48 -4.77 -2.77
CA ALA A 19 17.37 -5.46 -3.71
C ALA A 19 17.48 -6.96 -3.43
N MET A 20 17.50 -7.38 -2.16
CA MET A 20 17.54 -8.78 -1.76
C MET A 20 16.25 -9.53 -2.11
N LEU A 21 15.09 -8.89 -2.04
CA LEU A 21 13.81 -9.48 -2.44
C LEU A 21 13.81 -9.92 -3.91
N ASN A 22 14.64 -9.32 -4.78
CA ASN A 22 14.79 -9.76 -6.16
C ASN A 22 15.54 -11.09 -6.33
N GLN A 23 16.17 -11.58 -5.27
CA GLN A 23 17.03 -12.77 -5.29
C GLN A 23 16.47 -13.93 -4.44
N MET A 24 15.71 -13.61 -3.40
CA MET A 24 15.17 -14.59 -2.47
C MET A 24 13.89 -14.09 -1.80
N SER A 25 13.09 -15.01 -1.23
CA SER A 25 11.89 -14.63 -0.49
C SER A 25 12.23 -13.85 0.79
N PHE A 26 11.28 -13.05 1.27
CA PHE A 26 11.45 -12.26 2.50
C PHE A 26 11.84 -13.14 3.70
N GLU A 27 11.27 -14.34 3.80
CA GLU A 27 11.54 -15.26 4.90
C GLU A 27 13.01 -15.76 4.91
N GLN A 28 13.62 -15.91 3.73
CA GLN A 28 15.02 -16.34 3.59
C GLN A 28 16.03 -15.25 3.92
N ILE A 29 15.62 -13.96 3.89
CA ILE A 29 16.51 -12.84 4.20
C ILE A 29 16.86 -12.87 5.69
N THR A 30 18.17 -12.94 5.99
CA THR A 30 18.69 -12.85 7.36
C THR A 30 19.22 -11.46 7.66
N ILE A 31 19.13 -11.04 8.94
CA ILE A 31 19.69 -9.75 9.38
C ILE A 31 21.21 -9.71 9.16
N THR A 32 21.89 -10.84 9.31
CA THR A 32 23.34 -10.92 9.08
C THR A 32 23.71 -10.57 7.65
N GLU A 33 23.01 -11.17 6.68
CA GLU A 33 23.25 -10.92 5.27
C GLU A 33 22.81 -9.51 4.84
N LEU A 34 21.67 -9.05 5.34
CA LEU A 34 21.18 -7.68 5.13
C LEU A 34 22.19 -6.64 5.63
N CYS A 35 22.74 -6.82 6.82
CA CYS A 35 23.76 -5.95 7.39
C CYS A 35 25.06 -5.96 6.57
N ARG A 36 25.48 -7.16 6.11
CA ARG A 36 26.67 -7.29 5.25
C ARG A 36 26.52 -6.54 3.95
N GLN A 37 25.39 -6.71 3.25
CA GLN A 37 25.13 -6.07 1.95
C GLN A 37 24.87 -4.55 2.07
N SER A 38 24.31 -4.09 3.19
CA SER A 38 24.05 -2.65 3.42
C SER A 38 25.23 -1.89 4.03
N ASP A 39 26.37 -2.55 4.22
CA ASP A 39 27.55 -1.98 4.93
C ASP A 39 27.16 -1.38 6.31
N THR A 40 26.31 -2.13 7.04
CA THR A 40 25.80 -1.70 8.35
C THR A 40 26.12 -2.77 9.39
N SER A 41 26.66 -2.39 10.54
CA SER A 41 26.89 -3.36 11.63
C SER A 41 25.58 -3.84 12.24
N ARG A 42 25.53 -5.10 12.73
CA ARG A 42 24.36 -5.64 13.45
C ARG A 42 24.00 -4.77 14.66
N ILE A 43 25.00 -4.23 15.36
CA ILE A 43 24.75 -3.30 16.50
C ILE A 43 24.01 -2.07 16.01
N THR A 44 24.39 -1.51 14.86
CA THR A 44 23.72 -0.36 14.26
C THR A 44 22.31 -0.71 13.79
N PHE A 45 22.11 -1.89 13.20
CA PHE A 45 20.78 -2.38 12.82
C PHE A 45 19.86 -2.41 14.03
N TYR A 46 20.27 -3.10 15.12
CA TYR A 46 19.44 -3.25 16.32
C TYR A 46 19.23 -1.96 17.13
N LYS A 47 19.96 -0.90 16.84
CA LYS A 47 19.64 0.46 17.35
C LYS A 47 18.40 1.07 16.68
N HIS A 48 18.02 0.59 15.49
CA HIS A 48 16.95 1.17 14.70
C HIS A 48 15.76 0.22 14.54
N TYR A 49 15.99 -1.08 14.49
CA TYR A 49 14.96 -2.10 14.22
C TYR A 49 15.15 -3.31 15.11
N ASN A 50 14.07 -3.82 15.68
CA ASN A 50 14.10 -5.03 16.49
C ASN A 50 14.36 -6.27 15.62
N ASP A 51 13.86 -6.26 14.38
CA ASP A 51 13.95 -7.34 13.42
C ASP A 51 13.76 -6.85 11.98
N LYS A 52 13.78 -7.75 11.00
CA LYS A 52 13.55 -7.42 9.59
C LYS A 52 12.11 -7.01 9.29
N TYR A 53 11.16 -7.46 10.11
CA TYR A 53 9.74 -7.12 9.97
C TYR A 53 9.51 -5.65 10.30
N ALA A 54 10.13 -5.14 11.38
CA ALA A 54 10.09 -3.73 11.71
C ALA A 54 10.69 -2.83 10.60
N LEU A 55 11.72 -3.29 9.90
CA LEU A 55 12.27 -2.59 8.75
C LEU A 55 11.28 -2.59 7.57
N ALA A 56 10.64 -3.72 7.27
CA ALA A 56 9.62 -3.81 6.23
C ALA A 56 8.40 -2.92 6.54
N ASP A 57 7.96 -2.93 7.79
CA ASP A 57 6.86 -2.06 8.24
C ASP A 57 7.19 -0.57 8.06
N GLU A 58 8.43 -0.15 8.34
CA GLU A 58 8.83 1.25 8.08
C GLU A 58 8.84 1.57 6.58
N ILE A 59 9.18 0.63 5.70
CA ILE A 59 9.04 0.81 4.25
C ILE A 59 7.56 1.04 3.87
N PHE A 60 6.65 0.24 4.40
CA PHE A 60 5.21 0.42 4.16
C PHE A 60 4.70 1.77 4.68
N GLN A 61 5.17 2.21 5.85
CA GLN A 61 4.79 3.52 6.39
C GLN A 61 5.31 4.70 5.53
N ASP A 62 6.51 4.58 4.95
CA ASP A 62 7.02 5.58 4.01
C ASP A 62 6.13 5.66 2.76
N TYR A 63 5.71 4.52 2.23
CA TYR A 63 4.81 4.46 1.07
C TYR A 63 3.40 4.95 1.40
N LEU A 64 2.88 4.64 2.59
CA LEU A 64 1.61 5.20 3.05
C LEU A 64 1.65 6.72 3.07
N LYS A 65 2.70 7.29 3.65
CA LYS A 65 2.87 8.74 3.71
C LYS A 65 2.90 9.35 2.32
N ALA A 66 3.68 8.79 1.40
CA ALA A 66 3.72 9.25 0.01
C ALA A 66 2.34 9.16 -0.67
N GLY A 67 1.60 8.06 -0.45
CA GLY A 67 0.25 7.88 -0.97
C GLY A 67 -0.75 8.91 -0.42
N MET A 68 -0.65 9.25 0.87
CA MET A 68 -1.49 10.29 1.47
C MET A 68 -1.20 11.67 0.88
N GLU A 69 0.06 12.05 0.65
CA GLU A 69 0.44 13.31 0.01
C GLU A 69 -0.12 13.39 -1.43
N ILE A 70 -0.08 12.27 -2.18
CA ILE A 70 -0.67 12.18 -3.52
C ILE A 70 -2.20 12.34 -3.45
N TYR A 71 -2.84 11.64 -2.52
CA TYR A 71 -4.28 11.70 -2.31
C TYR A 71 -4.75 13.13 -1.98
N GLU A 72 -4.09 13.81 -1.04
CA GLU A 72 -4.42 15.18 -0.66
C GLU A 72 -4.28 16.14 -1.84
N ARG A 73 -3.21 16.03 -2.62
CA ARG A 73 -3.00 16.82 -3.83
C ARG A 73 -4.14 16.60 -4.84
N ARG A 74 -4.55 15.35 -5.10
CA ARG A 74 -5.66 15.03 -6.01
C ARG A 74 -6.99 15.57 -5.50
N GLN A 75 -7.25 15.46 -4.19
CA GLN A 75 -8.46 16.02 -3.59
C GLN A 75 -8.56 17.53 -3.79
N GLN A 76 -7.46 18.24 -3.61
CA GLN A 76 -7.40 19.70 -3.86
C GLN A 76 -7.58 20.05 -5.33
N GLN A 77 -7.14 19.22 -6.27
CA GLN A 77 -7.21 19.50 -7.70
C GLN A 77 -8.58 19.23 -8.32
N ASN A 78 -9.25 18.15 -7.91
CA ASN A 78 -10.43 17.66 -8.64
C ASN A 78 -11.65 17.33 -7.77
N ASN A 79 -11.58 17.53 -6.43
CA ASN A 79 -12.69 17.16 -5.54
C ASN A 79 -13.11 18.30 -4.58
N HIS A 80 -13.25 19.51 -5.09
CA HIS A 80 -13.66 20.69 -4.31
C HIS A 80 -15.05 20.57 -3.68
N ARG A 81 -15.92 19.71 -4.23
CA ARG A 81 -17.28 19.46 -3.72
C ARG A 81 -17.36 18.32 -2.73
N ASN A 82 -16.23 17.71 -2.39
CA ASN A 82 -16.16 16.52 -1.53
C ASN A 82 -17.07 15.37 -2.04
N ASP A 83 -17.13 15.19 -3.37
CA ASP A 83 -17.85 14.07 -3.97
C ASP A 83 -17.20 12.75 -3.54
N ILE A 84 -18.02 11.82 -3.10
CA ILE A 84 -17.57 10.59 -2.46
C ILE A 84 -16.92 9.66 -3.46
N VAL A 85 -17.55 9.50 -4.62
CA VAL A 85 -17.03 8.61 -5.67
C VAL A 85 -15.68 9.12 -6.15
N THR A 86 -15.55 10.43 -6.35
CA THR A 86 -14.28 11.08 -6.68
C THR A 86 -13.23 10.87 -5.57
N GLY A 87 -13.64 10.96 -4.31
CA GLY A 87 -12.75 10.70 -3.16
C GLY A 87 -12.17 9.29 -3.16
N TYR A 88 -13.00 8.28 -3.36
CA TYR A 88 -12.54 6.89 -3.48
C TYR A 88 -11.69 6.65 -4.74
N CYS A 89 -12.03 7.28 -5.86
CA CYS A 89 -11.20 7.20 -7.07
C CYS A 89 -9.83 7.83 -6.85
N ASN A 90 -9.75 8.99 -6.20
CA ASN A 90 -8.48 9.63 -5.86
C ASN A 90 -7.63 8.75 -4.95
N MET A 91 -8.26 8.06 -4.00
CA MET A 91 -7.56 7.10 -3.13
C MET A 91 -7.02 5.92 -3.92
N LEU A 92 -7.83 5.29 -4.77
CA LEU A 92 -7.42 4.20 -5.65
C LEU A 92 -6.25 4.62 -6.55
N ASP A 93 -6.37 5.77 -7.22
CA ASP A 93 -5.33 6.29 -8.10
C ASP A 93 -4.03 6.58 -7.35
N SER A 94 -4.12 7.03 -6.08
CA SER A 94 -2.94 7.28 -5.22
C SER A 94 -2.26 5.99 -4.80
N ILE A 95 -3.03 4.96 -4.45
CA ILE A 95 -2.51 3.61 -4.16
C ILE A 95 -1.79 3.05 -5.40
N PHE A 96 -2.39 3.16 -6.57
CA PHE A 96 -1.78 2.70 -7.81
C PHE A 96 -0.51 3.47 -8.18
N GLU A 97 -0.48 4.80 -7.98
CA GLU A 97 0.70 5.62 -8.25
C GLU A 97 1.88 5.17 -7.37
N VAL A 98 1.64 4.90 -6.08
CA VAL A 98 2.66 4.36 -5.17
C VAL A 98 3.05 2.93 -5.54
N TYR A 99 2.08 2.05 -5.77
CA TYR A 99 2.30 0.64 -6.10
C TYR A 99 3.17 0.48 -7.36
N TYR A 100 2.75 1.08 -8.46
CA TYR A 100 3.49 0.95 -9.72
C TYR A 100 4.75 1.82 -9.77
N GLY A 101 4.79 2.94 -9.04
CA GLY A 101 5.99 3.75 -8.89
C GLY A 101 7.11 3.07 -8.10
N ASN A 102 6.75 2.05 -7.29
CA ASN A 102 7.67 1.28 -6.47
C ASN A 102 7.49 -0.23 -6.70
N TYR A 103 7.26 -0.60 -7.96
CA TYR A 103 6.90 -1.96 -8.34
C TYR A 103 7.96 -3.00 -7.94
N ASP A 104 9.23 -2.63 -7.90
CA ASP A 104 10.33 -3.50 -7.44
C ASP A 104 10.15 -4.00 -6.01
N PHE A 105 9.43 -3.27 -5.16
CA PHE A 105 9.06 -3.73 -3.83
C PHE A 105 7.70 -4.43 -3.83
N PHE A 106 6.67 -3.78 -4.42
CA PHE A 106 5.30 -4.26 -4.32
C PHE A 106 5.03 -5.56 -5.07
N ARG A 107 5.78 -5.88 -6.14
CA ARG A 107 5.67 -7.18 -6.81
C ARG A 107 5.96 -8.37 -5.88
N HIS A 108 6.67 -8.12 -4.76
CA HIS A 108 6.96 -9.12 -3.74
C HIS A 108 5.87 -9.22 -2.65
N THR A 109 4.76 -8.49 -2.78
CA THR A 109 3.59 -8.63 -1.89
C THR A 109 2.62 -9.70 -2.37
N ASN A 110 3.10 -10.72 -3.05
CA ASN A 110 2.33 -11.89 -3.44
C ASN A 110 2.16 -12.84 -2.25
N PRO A 111 0.93 -13.23 -1.86
CA PRO A 111 0.70 -14.12 -0.73
C PRO A 111 1.35 -15.51 -0.86
N GLU A 112 1.52 -16.02 -2.08
CA GLU A 112 2.12 -17.32 -2.34
C GLU A 112 3.63 -17.33 -2.09
N GLU A 113 4.31 -16.19 -2.30
CA GLU A 113 5.76 -16.07 -2.17
C GLU A 113 6.18 -15.45 -0.83
N ASN A 114 5.50 -14.40 -0.42
CA ASN A 114 5.85 -13.60 0.77
C ASN A 114 4.59 -13.25 1.58
N PRO A 115 4.00 -14.22 2.29
CA PRO A 115 2.71 -14.04 2.99
C PRO A 115 2.73 -12.89 4.01
N HIS A 116 3.86 -12.65 4.68
CA HIS A 116 3.98 -11.55 5.62
C HIS A 116 3.87 -10.18 4.92
N LEU A 117 4.65 -9.97 3.85
CA LEU A 117 4.61 -8.70 3.11
C LEU A 117 3.22 -8.47 2.48
N ALA A 118 2.61 -9.53 1.95
CA ALA A 118 1.26 -9.46 1.40
C ALA A 118 0.23 -9.07 2.47
N PHE A 119 0.29 -9.68 3.65
CA PHE A 119 -0.60 -9.36 4.76
C PHE A 119 -0.41 -7.93 5.27
N SER A 120 0.86 -7.48 5.45
CA SER A 120 1.16 -6.11 5.89
C SER A 120 0.66 -5.08 4.88
N PHE A 121 0.85 -5.31 3.58
CA PHE A 121 0.33 -4.45 2.53
C PHE A 121 -1.20 -4.39 2.54
N TYR A 122 -1.85 -5.56 2.54
CA TYR A 122 -3.30 -5.65 2.58
C TYR A 122 -3.89 -4.91 3.79
N LYS A 123 -3.32 -5.18 4.99
CA LYS A 123 -3.77 -4.53 6.22
C LYS A 123 -3.63 -3.01 6.15
N LEU A 124 -2.52 -2.50 5.62
CA LEU A 124 -2.29 -1.08 5.45
C LEU A 124 -3.35 -0.42 4.55
N VAL A 125 -3.65 -1.04 3.40
CA VAL A 125 -4.68 -0.55 2.47
C VAL A 125 -6.06 -0.61 3.13
N LEU A 126 -6.39 -1.73 3.78
CA LEU A 126 -7.67 -1.91 4.48
C LEU A 126 -7.90 -0.84 5.55
N ASP A 127 -6.92 -0.65 6.45
CA ASP A 127 -7.01 0.33 7.53
C ASP A 127 -7.18 1.76 6.96
N THR A 128 -6.49 2.07 5.85
CA THR A 128 -6.59 3.36 5.16
C THR A 128 -7.99 3.60 4.58
N VAL A 129 -8.54 2.60 3.88
CA VAL A 129 -9.89 2.68 3.28
C VAL A 129 -10.97 2.73 4.36
N GLU A 130 -10.83 1.93 5.44
CA GLU A 130 -11.75 1.96 6.58
C GLU A 130 -11.78 3.35 7.23
N MET A 131 -10.61 3.92 7.52
CA MET A 131 -10.48 5.25 8.12
C MET A 131 -11.10 6.34 7.23
N HIS A 132 -10.90 6.27 5.91
CA HIS A 132 -11.52 7.18 4.95
C HIS A 132 -13.05 7.04 4.98
N THR A 133 -13.55 5.80 4.92
CA THR A 133 -15.00 5.52 4.96
C THR A 133 -15.64 6.00 6.24
N ASP A 134 -14.98 5.79 7.40
CA ASP A 134 -15.47 6.28 8.69
C ASP A 134 -15.55 7.82 8.76
N ARG A 135 -14.58 8.50 8.16
CA ARG A 135 -14.57 9.98 8.10
C ARG A 135 -15.75 10.53 7.31
N ILE A 136 -16.11 9.90 6.19
CA ILE A 136 -17.18 10.37 5.32
C ILE A 136 -18.57 9.88 5.76
N ARG A 137 -18.68 8.81 6.58
CA ARG A 137 -19.97 8.21 6.98
C ARG A 137 -20.91 9.20 7.67
N ARG A 138 -20.37 10.24 8.34
CA ARG A 138 -21.20 11.25 9.04
C ARG A 138 -22.10 12.03 8.09
N ASN A 139 -21.73 12.09 6.81
CA ASN A 139 -22.45 12.79 5.76
C ASN A 139 -23.23 11.84 4.84
N LEU A 140 -23.25 10.52 5.19
CA LEU A 140 -23.82 9.48 4.37
C LEU A 140 -24.69 8.53 5.17
N ASN A 141 -25.77 8.12 4.55
CA ASN A 141 -26.57 6.99 5.04
C ASN A 141 -25.98 5.67 4.50
N LEU A 142 -24.89 5.19 5.10
CA LEU A 142 -24.26 3.94 4.70
C LEU A 142 -25.14 2.76 5.14
N ARG A 143 -25.35 1.79 4.24
CA ARG A 143 -26.09 0.57 4.53
C ARG A 143 -25.28 -0.41 5.39
N TYR A 144 -23.96 -0.37 5.29
CA TYR A 144 -23.03 -1.27 5.98
C TYR A 144 -22.01 -0.47 6.78
N THR A 145 -21.34 -1.13 7.72
CA THR A 145 -20.28 -0.49 8.52
C THR A 145 -19.07 -0.12 7.63
N PRO A 146 -18.29 0.93 7.99
CA PRO A 146 -17.06 1.28 7.29
C PRO A 146 -16.13 0.08 7.08
N LYS A 147 -15.99 -0.78 8.08
CA LYS A 147 -15.18 -1.99 8.02
C LYS A 147 -15.67 -3.01 6.99
N GLN A 148 -16.99 -3.22 6.90
CA GLN A 148 -17.57 -4.12 5.90
C GLN A 148 -17.36 -3.58 4.48
N ILE A 149 -17.57 -2.28 4.28
CA ILE A 149 -17.35 -1.62 2.98
C ILE A 149 -15.88 -1.69 2.59
N ALA A 150 -14.97 -1.32 3.48
CA ALA A 150 -13.53 -1.38 3.23
C ALA A 150 -13.08 -2.81 2.92
N GLY A 151 -13.52 -3.80 3.69
CA GLY A 151 -13.23 -5.21 3.44
C GLY A 151 -13.67 -5.65 2.05
N PHE A 152 -14.92 -5.38 1.67
CA PHE A 152 -15.45 -5.74 0.35
C PHE A 152 -14.64 -5.08 -0.79
N LEU A 153 -14.41 -3.77 -0.70
CA LEU A 153 -13.67 -3.03 -1.72
C LEU A 153 -12.22 -3.52 -1.84
N CYS A 154 -11.51 -3.65 -0.71
CA CYS A 154 -10.11 -4.04 -0.72
C CYS A 154 -9.91 -5.47 -1.23
N TYR A 155 -10.69 -6.45 -0.76
CA TYR A 155 -10.58 -7.84 -1.23
C TYR A 155 -10.97 -7.98 -2.70
N GLY A 156 -12.07 -7.34 -3.11
CA GLY A 156 -12.52 -7.39 -4.50
C GLY A 156 -11.52 -6.78 -5.47
N ILE A 157 -11.01 -5.58 -5.14
CA ILE A 157 -10.02 -4.87 -5.96
C ILE A 157 -8.70 -5.62 -6.00
N LEU A 158 -8.19 -6.08 -4.85
CA LEU A 158 -6.94 -6.82 -4.79
C LEU A 158 -7.02 -8.13 -5.55
N GLY A 159 -8.14 -8.86 -5.42
CA GLY A 159 -8.40 -10.07 -6.20
C GLY A 159 -8.39 -9.81 -7.69
N PHE A 160 -9.10 -8.77 -8.16
CA PHE A 160 -9.11 -8.38 -9.57
C PHE A 160 -7.70 -8.05 -10.10
N ILE A 161 -6.90 -7.29 -9.33
CA ILE A 161 -5.53 -6.91 -9.71
C ILE A 161 -4.64 -8.15 -9.80
N ASN A 162 -4.69 -9.04 -8.79
CA ASN A 162 -3.86 -10.23 -8.74
C ASN A 162 -4.15 -11.19 -9.91
N GLU A 163 -5.43 -11.46 -10.18
CA GLU A 163 -5.80 -12.31 -11.32
C GLU A 163 -5.43 -11.66 -12.66
N SER A 164 -5.63 -10.35 -12.79
CA SER A 164 -5.20 -9.62 -13.99
C SER A 164 -3.69 -9.70 -14.24
N HIS A 165 -2.87 -9.65 -13.18
CA HIS A 165 -1.42 -9.84 -13.31
C HIS A 165 -1.05 -11.26 -13.74
N LYS A 166 -1.73 -12.30 -13.20
CA LYS A 166 -1.53 -13.69 -13.61
C LYS A 166 -1.87 -13.90 -15.10
N GLU A 167 -2.93 -13.25 -15.57
CA GLU A 167 -3.36 -13.26 -16.96
C GLU A 167 -2.54 -12.32 -17.87
N LYS A 168 -1.54 -11.59 -17.31
CA LYS A 168 -0.69 -10.63 -18.02
C LYS A 168 -1.46 -9.50 -18.69
N VAL A 169 -2.58 -9.09 -18.10
CA VAL A 169 -3.35 -7.93 -18.57
C VAL A 169 -2.50 -6.67 -18.51
N PRO A 170 -2.52 -5.82 -19.55
CA PRO A 170 -1.78 -4.56 -19.55
C PRO A 170 -2.16 -3.66 -18.38
N ARG A 171 -1.17 -2.99 -17.79
CA ARG A 171 -1.35 -2.10 -16.64
C ARG A 171 -2.49 -1.09 -16.82
N GLU A 172 -2.54 -0.44 -17.98
CA GLU A 172 -3.58 0.56 -18.27
C GLU A 172 -4.99 -0.04 -18.23
N GLU A 173 -5.14 -1.30 -18.65
CA GLU A 173 -6.43 -2.00 -18.59
C GLU A 173 -6.80 -2.37 -17.16
N ILE A 174 -5.83 -2.79 -16.34
CA ILE A 174 -6.04 -3.05 -14.92
C ILE A 174 -6.53 -1.78 -14.22
N LEU A 175 -5.85 -0.65 -14.43
CA LEU A 175 -6.22 0.64 -13.84
C LEU A 175 -7.63 1.07 -14.25
N ARG A 176 -7.94 0.98 -15.55
CA ARG A 176 -9.25 1.34 -16.09
C ARG A 176 -10.35 0.44 -15.53
N GLY A 177 -10.17 -0.87 -15.59
CA GLY A 177 -11.16 -1.85 -15.14
C GLY A 177 -11.44 -1.75 -13.64
N THR A 178 -10.38 -1.62 -12.83
CA THR A 178 -10.52 -1.45 -11.38
C THR A 178 -11.31 -0.18 -11.03
N ARG A 179 -11.00 0.95 -11.70
CA ARG A 179 -11.71 2.21 -11.49
C ARG A 179 -13.17 2.11 -11.92
N GLU A 180 -13.46 1.47 -13.04
CA GLU A 180 -14.83 1.27 -13.54
C GLU A 180 -15.66 0.44 -12.55
N ILE A 181 -15.12 -0.67 -12.07
CA ILE A 181 -15.77 -1.52 -11.06
C ILE A 181 -16.06 -0.73 -9.79
N LEU A 182 -15.05 -0.01 -9.27
CA LEU A 182 -15.19 0.82 -8.06
C LEU A 182 -16.33 1.84 -8.22
N VAL A 183 -16.35 2.60 -9.33
CA VAL A 183 -17.37 3.61 -9.60
C VAL A 183 -18.76 2.99 -9.66
N ARG A 184 -18.92 1.84 -10.34
CA ARG A 184 -20.20 1.14 -10.44
C ARG A 184 -20.69 0.65 -9.08
N VAL A 185 -19.81 0.07 -8.27
CA VAL A 185 -20.13 -0.40 -6.92
C VAL A 185 -20.56 0.76 -6.03
N LEU A 186 -19.80 1.87 -6.02
CA LEU A 186 -20.11 3.03 -5.18
C LEU A 186 -21.38 3.76 -5.59
N ARG A 187 -21.72 3.80 -6.88
CA ARG A 187 -22.96 4.41 -7.40
C ARG A 187 -24.18 3.50 -7.29
N SER A 188 -23.96 2.23 -7.00
CA SER A 188 -25.10 1.33 -6.75
C SER A 188 -25.74 1.65 -5.40
N GLU A 189 -27.08 1.56 -5.29
CA GLU A 189 -27.79 1.70 -4.01
C GLU A 189 -27.42 0.62 -2.97
N SER A 190 -26.48 -0.28 -3.35
CA SER A 190 -26.03 -1.36 -2.48
C SER A 190 -25.10 -0.89 -1.36
N VAL A 191 -24.39 0.21 -1.52
CA VAL A 191 -23.39 0.72 -0.56
C VAL A 191 -23.83 2.03 0.08
N ILE A 192 -24.35 2.96 -0.71
CA ILE A 192 -24.79 4.31 -0.30
C ILE A 192 -26.27 4.44 -0.60
N ARG A 193 -27.07 4.87 0.41
CA ARG A 193 -28.50 5.19 0.25
C ARG A 193 -28.72 6.66 -0.01
#